data_ae66c88824f888b3dbc0644aaef5790e
#
_entry.id   ae66c88824f888b3dbc0644aaef5790e
#
_cell.length_a   1.000
_cell.length_b   1.000
_cell.length_c   1.000
_cell.angle_alpha   90.00
_cell.angle_beta   90.00
_cell.angle_gamma   90.00
#
_symmetry.space_group_name_H-M   'P 1'
#
loop_
_entity.id
_entity.type
_entity.pdbx_description
1 polymer ?
#
loop_
_entity_poly.entity_id
_entity_poly.type
_entity_poly.pdbx_seq_one_letter_code
_entity_poly.pdbx_strand_id
1 'polypeptide(L)'
;MKYLLIILLVSSGFAFADNHLIETRYCGVQRDDNGRIKRSARVVKEFEKIHPLPAGYSRSDWQVDHVIPIASGGCDSVSNMQWLPKTIKTCKSDDCKDRFERVIYGVIK
;
A
#
# COMPACT_ATOMS: atom_id res chain seq x y z
N MET A 1 11.26 -23.00 -34.00
CA MET A 1 9.90 -22.46 -33.81
C MET A 1 9.30 -22.81 -32.46
N LYS A 2 9.42 -24.04 -31.99
CA LYS A 2 8.90 -24.45 -30.67
C LYS A 2 9.50 -23.66 -29.50
N TYR A 3 10.77 -23.32 -29.56
CA TYR A 3 11.46 -22.57 -28.49
C TYR A 3 11.04 -21.10 -28.40
N LEU A 4 10.70 -20.48 -29.53
CA LEU A 4 10.23 -19.10 -29.55
C LEU A 4 8.87 -18.95 -28.86
N LEU A 5 7.99 -19.93 -29.01
CA LEU A 5 6.67 -19.95 -28.35
C LEU A 5 6.78 -20.06 -26.84
N ILE A 6 7.74 -20.87 -26.33
CA ILE A 6 7.96 -21.04 -24.89
C ILE A 6 8.49 -19.75 -24.27
N ILE A 7 9.41 -19.04 -24.94
CA ILE A 7 9.96 -17.76 -24.47
C ILE A 7 8.87 -16.69 -24.38
N LEU A 8 7.99 -16.62 -25.37
CA LEU A 8 6.87 -15.69 -25.38
C LEU A 8 5.88 -15.93 -24.23
N LEU A 9 5.60 -17.20 -23.90
CA LEU A 9 4.71 -17.57 -22.80
C LEU A 9 5.30 -17.15 -21.44
N VAL A 10 6.58 -17.37 -21.22
CA VAL A 10 7.26 -16.97 -19.98
C VAL A 10 7.26 -15.45 -19.84
N SER A 11 7.53 -14.72 -20.90
CA SER A 11 7.52 -13.25 -20.92
C SER A 11 6.13 -12.69 -20.60
N SER A 12 5.08 -13.25 -21.19
CA SER A 12 3.70 -12.84 -20.94
C SER A 12 3.27 -13.11 -19.50
N GLY A 13 3.65 -14.24 -18.92
CA GLY A 13 3.33 -14.58 -17.54
C GLY A 13 3.97 -13.64 -16.53
N PHE A 14 5.20 -13.20 -16.79
CA PHE A 14 5.90 -12.28 -15.92
C PHE A 14 5.25 -10.87 -15.91
N ALA A 15 4.94 -10.32 -17.08
CA ALA A 15 4.27 -9.04 -17.21
C ALA A 15 2.86 -9.04 -16.58
N PHE A 16 2.15 -10.15 -16.68
CA PHE A 16 0.83 -10.32 -16.07
C PHE A 16 0.89 -10.28 -14.54
N ALA A 17 1.90 -10.88 -13.92
CA ALA A 17 2.07 -10.87 -12.47
C ALA A 17 2.28 -9.46 -11.92
N ASP A 18 3.07 -8.62 -12.59
CA ASP A 18 3.30 -7.24 -12.18
C ASP A 18 2.03 -6.40 -12.27
N ASN A 19 1.26 -6.53 -13.32
CA ASN A 19 -0.01 -5.84 -13.48
C ASN A 19 -1.02 -6.23 -12.40
N HIS A 20 -1.07 -7.50 -12.03
CA HIS A 20 -1.97 -7.98 -10.98
C HIS A 20 -1.68 -7.33 -9.62
N LEU A 21 -0.41 -7.15 -9.28
CA LEU A 21 -0.03 -6.50 -8.02
C LEU A 21 -0.46 -5.02 -7.98
N ILE A 22 -0.37 -4.32 -9.09
CA ILE A 22 -0.83 -2.94 -9.19
C ILE A 22 -2.35 -2.86 -9.04
N GLU A 23 -3.07 -3.71 -9.72
CA GLU A 23 -4.53 -3.74 -9.68
C GLU A 23 -5.09 -3.99 -8.27
N THR A 24 -4.43 -4.82 -7.46
CA THR A 24 -4.91 -5.14 -6.11
C THR A 24 -4.69 -4.02 -5.10
N ARG A 25 -3.89 -3.01 -5.42
CA ARG A 25 -3.55 -1.90 -4.53
C ARG A 25 -4.14 -0.56 -4.93
N TYR A 26 -4.67 -0.45 -6.14
CA TYR A 26 -5.24 0.80 -6.63
C TYR A 26 -6.75 0.68 -6.80
N CYS A 27 -7.51 1.57 -6.14
CA CYS A 27 -8.96 1.56 -6.14
C CYS A 27 -9.58 2.90 -6.55
N GLY A 28 -8.79 3.94 -6.69
CA GLY A 28 -9.28 5.30 -6.84
C GLY A 28 -9.66 5.93 -5.50
N VAL A 29 -9.70 7.26 -5.44
CA VAL A 29 -10.04 7.99 -4.22
C VAL A 29 -11.53 7.87 -3.95
N GLN A 30 -11.88 7.40 -2.75
CA GLN A 30 -13.27 7.31 -2.30
C GLN A 30 -13.51 8.28 -1.15
N ARG A 31 -14.60 9.04 -1.26
CA ARG A 31 -15.00 10.02 -0.25
C ARG A 31 -16.40 9.73 0.26
N ASP A 32 -16.66 10.09 1.51
CA ASP A 32 -18.01 10.06 2.09
C ASP A 32 -18.82 11.28 1.65
N ASP A 33 -20.06 11.37 2.14
CA ASP A 33 -20.98 12.46 1.79
C ASP A 33 -20.48 13.84 2.23
N ASN A 34 -19.56 13.90 3.19
CA ASN A 34 -18.92 15.12 3.67
C ASN A 34 -17.62 15.46 2.94
N GLY A 35 -17.25 14.72 1.90
CA GLY A 35 -16.02 14.89 1.14
C GLY A 35 -14.77 14.36 1.81
N ARG A 36 -14.88 13.65 2.92
CA ARG A 36 -13.75 13.09 3.65
C ARG A 36 -13.32 11.76 3.02
N ILE A 37 -12.03 11.49 3.04
CA ILE A 37 -11.50 10.22 2.55
C ILE A 37 -11.97 9.10 3.46
N LYS A 38 -12.59 8.07 2.88
CA LYS A 38 -13.08 6.91 3.62
C LYS A 38 -11.93 6.05 4.13
N ARG A 39 -11.97 5.72 5.41
CA ARG A 39 -11.01 4.84 6.08
C ARG A 39 -11.75 3.88 6.99
N SER A 40 -11.30 2.63 7.05
CA SER A 40 -11.93 1.60 7.87
C SER A 40 -10.98 1.09 8.94
N ALA A 41 -11.32 1.31 10.19
CA ALA A 41 -10.59 0.74 11.32
C ALA A 41 -10.66 -0.79 11.35
N ARG A 42 -11.75 -1.35 10.82
CA ARG A 42 -11.92 -2.80 10.72
C ARG A 42 -10.86 -3.44 9.82
N VAL A 43 -10.53 -2.81 8.71
CA VAL A 43 -9.50 -3.32 7.78
C VAL A 43 -8.12 -3.30 8.43
N VAL A 44 -7.81 -2.27 9.21
CA VAL A 44 -6.56 -2.19 9.98
C VAL A 44 -6.47 -3.35 10.97
N LYS A 45 -7.54 -3.63 11.72
CA LYS A 45 -7.58 -4.75 12.66
C LYS A 45 -7.44 -6.09 11.96
N GLU A 46 -8.04 -6.25 10.81
CA GLU A 46 -7.90 -7.44 9.98
C GLU A 46 -6.45 -7.65 9.52
N PHE A 47 -5.79 -6.59 9.08
CA PHE A 47 -4.36 -6.63 8.73
C PHE A 47 -3.51 -7.06 9.92
N GLU A 48 -3.73 -6.48 11.10
CA GLU A 48 -2.98 -6.81 12.31
C GLU A 48 -3.17 -8.28 12.72
N LYS A 49 -4.34 -8.83 12.48
CA LYS A 49 -4.67 -10.23 12.77
C LYS A 49 -3.98 -11.19 11.80
N ILE A 50 -3.96 -10.85 10.51
CA ILE A 50 -3.37 -11.70 9.46
C ILE A 50 -1.85 -11.60 9.46
N HIS A 51 -1.33 -10.40 9.72
CA HIS A 51 0.11 -10.10 9.72
C HIS A 51 0.54 -9.50 11.06
N PRO A 52 0.54 -10.27 12.14
CA PRO A 52 0.93 -9.75 13.45
C PRO A 52 2.40 -9.35 13.47
N LEU A 53 2.74 -8.34 14.27
CA LEU A 53 4.12 -7.98 14.50
C LEU A 53 4.86 -9.17 15.12
N PRO A 54 6.11 -9.45 14.69
CA PRO A 54 6.91 -10.51 15.31
C PRO A 54 7.16 -10.25 16.80
N ALA A 55 7.40 -11.31 17.54
CA ALA A 55 7.75 -11.20 18.96
C ALA A 55 8.99 -10.32 19.15
N GLY A 56 8.97 -9.48 20.16
CA GLY A 56 10.06 -8.54 20.46
C GLY A 56 9.87 -7.13 19.88
N TYR A 57 8.90 -6.95 18.97
CA TYR A 57 8.57 -5.63 18.44
C TYR A 57 7.43 -5.01 19.24
N SER A 58 7.58 -3.74 19.64
CA SER A 58 6.56 -3.01 20.37
C SER A 58 5.55 -2.37 19.40
N ARG A 59 4.26 -2.64 19.61
CA ARG A 59 3.20 -2.06 18.79
C ARG A 59 3.25 -0.53 18.76
N SER A 60 3.71 0.09 19.85
CA SER A 60 3.83 1.55 19.96
C SER A 60 4.86 2.16 19.01
N ASP A 61 5.84 1.37 18.54
CA ASP A 61 6.88 1.84 17.63
C ASP A 61 6.53 1.63 16.15
N TRP A 62 5.41 0.97 15.87
CA TRP A 62 4.99 0.60 14.54
C TRP A 62 3.61 1.13 14.21
N GLN A 63 3.38 1.40 12.95
CA GLN A 63 2.08 1.80 12.43
C GLN A 63 1.72 0.97 11.20
N VAL A 64 0.43 0.71 11.04
CA VAL A 64 -0.09 0.18 9.79
C VAL A 64 -0.12 1.32 8.78
N ASP A 65 0.43 1.09 7.62
CA ASP A 65 0.59 2.06 6.56
C ASP A 65 -0.01 1.54 5.27
N HIS A 66 -0.59 2.42 4.48
CA HIS A 66 -1.03 2.09 3.12
C HIS A 66 0.15 2.24 2.16
N VAL A 67 0.49 1.19 1.42
CA VAL A 67 1.61 1.20 0.46
C VAL A 67 1.41 2.30 -0.58
N ILE A 68 0.23 2.33 -1.19
CA ILE A 68 -0.23 3.46 -1.99
C ILE A 68 -1.15 4.30 -1.10
N PRO A 69 -0.91 5.60 -0.93
CA PRO A 69 -1.75 6.43 -0.07
C PRO A 69 -3.21 6.40 -0.51
N ILE A 70 -4.13 6.33 0.45
CA ILE A 70 -5.57 6.39 0.15
C ILE A 70 -5.91 7.68 -0.61
N ALA A 71 -5.30 8.79 -0.21
CA ALA A 71 -5.51 10.09 -0.87
C ALA A 71 -5.06 10.11 -2.33
N SER A 72 -4.20 9.18 -2.72
CA SER A 72 -3.71 9.02 -4.09
C SER A 72 -4.39 7.86 -4.84
N GLY A 73 -5.43 7.29 -4.27
CA GLY A 73 -6.20 6.22 -4.88
C GLY A 73 -5.87 4.82 -4.39
N GLY A 74 -4.99 4.67 -3.41
CA GLY A 74 -4.70 3.36 -2.82
C GLY A 74 -5.93 2.75 -2.19
N CYS A 75 -6.03 1.42 -2.26
CA CYS A 75 -7.13 0.69 -1.66
C CYS A 75 -7.05 0.70 -0.14
N ASP A 76 -8.19 0.86 0.52
CA ASP A 76 -8.30 0.61 1.96
C ASP A 76 -8.56 -0.89 2.18
N SER A 77 -7.53 -1.69 1.95
CA SER A 77 -7.59 -3.15 2.01
C SER A 77 -6.28 -3.71 2.55
N VAL A 78 -6.36 -4.91 3.11
CA VAL A 78 -5.19 -5.64 3.66
C VAL A 78 -4.08 -5.76 2.61
N SER A 79 -4.42 -5.98 1.34
CA SER A 79 -3.45 -6.10 0.25
C SER A 79 -2.61 -4.84 0.00
N ASN A 80 -3.10 -3.69 0.43
CA ASN A 80 -2.41 -2.40 0.30
C ASN A 80 -1.84 -1.91 1.64
N MET A 81 -1.70 -2.77 2.63
CA MET A 81 -1.22 -2.42 3.96
C MET A 81 0.13 -3.05 4.24
N GLN A 82 0.91 -2.39 5.10
CA GLN A 82 2.20 -2.88 5.58
C GLN A 82 2.47 -2.32 6.97
N TRP A 83 3.34 -3.00 7.72
CA TRP A 83 3.92 -2.44 8.92
C TRP A 83 5.04 -1.48 8.56
N LEU A 84 5.04 -0.32 9.20
CA LEU A 84 6.07 0.67 9.01
C LEU A 84 6.48 1.25 10.37
N PRO A 85 7.81 1.38 10.66
CA PRO A 85 8.24 2.07 11.86
C PRO A 85 7.76 3.52 11.87
N LYS A 86 7.32 4.01 13.02
CA LYS A 86 6.91 5.41 13.17
C LYS A 86 8.01 6.39 12.79
N THR A 87 9.25 6.04 13.08
CA THR A 87 10.42 6.84 12.74
C THR A 87 10.62 7.05 11.24
N ILE A 88 10.12 6.13 10.42
CA ILE A 88 10.18 6.23 8.97
C ILE A 88 8.93 6.91 8.42
N LYS A 89 7.76 6.62 9.00
CA LYS A 89 6.48 7.10 8.49
C LYS A 89 6.25 8.59 8.79
N THR A 90 6.46 9.02 10.02
CA THR A 90 5.97 10.31 10.53
C THR A 90 7.04 11.22 11.09
N CYS A 91 8.25 11.12 10.64
CA CYS A 91 9.32 12.05 11.08
C CYS A 91 9.21 13.43 10.40
N LYS A 92 10.10 14.35 10.75
CA LYS A 92 10.09 15.72 10.23
C LYS A 92 10.93 15.91 8.96
N SER A 93 11.73 14.93 8.59
CA SER A 93 12.60 14.98 7.40
C SER A 93 11.80 14.73 6.12
N ASP A 94 12.27 15.24 4.99
CA ASP A 94 11.64 15.02 3.69
C ASP A 94 11.75 13.58 3.19
N ASP A 95 12.65 12.78 3.77
CA ASP A 95 12.79 11.34 3.49
C ASP A 95 11.73 10.51 4.20
N CYS A 96 10.97 11.09 5.13
CA CYS A 96 9.91 10.36 5.81
C CYS A 96 8.79 10.05 4.85
N LYS A 97 8.23 8.85 4.96
CA LYS A 97 7.25 8.37 3.98
C LYS A 97 6.12 9.34 3.75
N ASP A 98 5.50 9.89 4.81
CA ASP A 98 4.36 10.79 4.66
C ASP A 98 4.70 12.07 3.89
N ARG A 99 5.89 12.63 4.10
CA ARG A 99 6.34 13.81 3.37
C ARG A 99 6.75 13.48 1.94
N PHE A 100 7.49 12.40 1.77
CA PHE A 100 7.91 11.90 0.47
C PHE A 100 6.69 11.64 -0.43
N GLU A 101 5.66 11.01 0.10
CA GLU A 101 4.43 10.75 -0.64
C GLU A 101 3.71 12.02 -1.08
N ARG A 102 3.74 13.07 -0.28
CA ARG A 102 3.15 14.36 -0.67
C ARG A 102 3.85 14.97 -1.87
N VAL A 103 5.16 14.78 -1.97
CA VAL A 103 5.94 15.27 -3.10
C VAL A 103 5.69 14.43 -4.34
N ILE A 104 5.75 13.10 -4.20
CA ILE A 104 5.65 12.16 -5.34
C ILE A 104 4.23 12.07 -5.89
N TYR A 105 3.25 11.96 -5.01
CA TYR A 105 1.86 11.73 -5.43
C TYR A 105 1.01 13.00 -5.49
N GLY A 106 1.56 14.13 -5.08
CA GLY A 106 0.79 15.37 -5.03
C GLY A 106 -0.45 15.26 -4.15
N VAL A 107 -0.32 14.58 -3.01
CA VAL A 107 -1.45 14.30 -2.12
C VAL A 107 -2.04 15.60 -1.60
N ILE A 108 -3.25 15.89 -2.00
CA ILE A 108 -4.02 17.04 -1.55
C ILE A 108 -4.87 16.59 -0.35
N LYS A 109 -4.88 17.43 0.65
CA LYS A 109 -5.69 17.21 1.86
C LYS A 109 -7.18 17.18 1.57
#